data_2f6c22b24c417b4ecd1f7bc9aa2c77cd
#
_entry.id   2f6c22b24c417b4ecd1f7bc9aa2c77cd
#
_cell.length_a   1.000
_cell.length_b   1.000
_cell.length_c   1.000
_cell.angle_alpha   90.00
_cell.angle_beta   90.00
_cell.angle_gamma   90.00
#
_symmetry.space_group_name_H-M   'P 1'
#
loop_
_entity.id
_entity.type
_entity.pdbx_description
1 polymer ?
#
loop_
_entity_poly.entity_id
_entity_poly.type
_entity_poly.pdbx_seq_one_letter_code
_entity_poly.pdbx_strand_id
1 'polypeptide(L)'
;MTVRHSLSEELNRQGNEHFSRGYYTEAYTCYAKALEYDRLTGDQRALVATLGNLGNICAVSGRRDAAQANYQEVLELQKVLGDEKGIGTTLANLGNLRADAGEWGRARAYYLE
;
A
#
# COMPACT_ATOMS: atom_id res chain seq x y z
N MET A 1 -3.75 -14.85 28.56
CA MET A 1 -4.09 -14.76 27.16
C MET A 1 -2.98 -14.09 26.37
N THR A 2 -2.65 -14.67 25.32
CA THR A 2 -1.55 -14.20 24.52
C THR A 2 -1.99 -13.12 23.57
N VAL A 3 -1.25 -12.07 23.51
CA VAL A 3 -1.39 -11.15 22.40
C VAL A 3 -0.88 -11.84 21.16
N ARG A 4 -1.73 -11.88 20.18
CA ARG A 4 -1.34 -12.47 18.92
C ARG A 4 -1.23 -11.44 17.86
N HIS A 5 -0.08 -11.39 17.25
CA HIS A 5 0.03 -10.68 16.00
C HIS A 5 -0.71 -11.49 14.97
N SER A 6 -1.47 -10.82 14.13
CA SER A 6 -2.10 -11.52 13.03
C SER A 6 -1.03 -12.01 12.07
N LEU A 7 -1.35 -13.01 11.29
CA LEU A 7 -0.44 -13.48 10.26
C LEU A 7 -0.12 -12.36 9.28
N SER A 8 -1.11 -11.50 9.01
CA SER A 8 -0.92 -10.34 8.15
C SER A 8 0.16 -9.41 8.69
N GLU A 9 0.10 -9.10 10.00
CA GLU A 9 1.11 -8.23 10.62
C GLU A 9 2.49 -8.82 10.51
N GLU A 10 2.63 -10.11 10.77
CA GLU A 10 3.92 -10.78 10.68
C GLU A 10 4.46 -10.78 9.26
N LEU A 11 3.61 -11.08 8.28
CA LEU A 11 4.02 -11.10 6.88
C LEU A 11 4.41 -9.70 6.41
N ASN A 12 3.67 -8.67 6.81
CA ASN A 12 4.02 -7.30 6.48
C ASN A 12 5.34 -6.89 7.12
N ARG A 13 5.57 -7.32 8.35
CA ARG A 13 6.84 -7.04 9.03
C ARG A 13 8.01 -7.66 8.28
N GLN A 14 7.87 -8.93 7.89
CA GLN A 14 8.90 -9.62 7.11
C GLN A 14 9.11 -8.94 5.76
N GLY A 15 8.02 -8.54 5.11
CA GLY A 15 8.11 -7.83 3.85
C GLY A 15 8.85 -6.51 3.99
N ASN A 16 8.58 -5.78 5.07
CA ASN A 16 9.25 -4.50 5.33
C ASN A 16 10.75 -4.70 5.56
N GLU A 17 11.14 -5.77 6.24
CA GLU A 17 12.55 -6.09 6.41
C GLU A 17 13.23 -6.35 5.06
N HIS A 18 12.61 -7.16 4.22
CA HIS A 18 13.14 -7.43 2.89
C HIS A 18 13.21 -6.15 2.06
N PHE A 19 12.17 -5.33 2.14
CA PHE A 19 12.13 -4.07 1.40
C PHE A 19 13.31 -3.18 1.78
N SER A 20 13.58 -3.04 3.08
CA SER A 20 14.64 -2.17 3.56
C SER A 20 16.02 -2.66 3.13
N ARG A 21 16.15 -3.93 2.83
CA ARG A 21 17.41 -4.53 2.35
C ARG A 21 17.48 -4.58 0.84
N GLY A 22 16.47 -4.10 0.13
CA GLY A 22 16.44 -4.12 -1.32
C GLY A 22 16.02 -5.46 -1.91
N TYR A 23 15.54 -6.39 -1.09
CA TYR A 23 15.08 -7.70 -1.55
C TYR A 23 13.62 -7.59 -1.96
N TYR A 24 13.39 -6.93 -3.09
CA TYR A 24 12.04 -6.53 -3.52
C TYR A 24 11.16 -7.72 -3.89
N THR A 25 11.73 -8.75 -4.50
CA THR A 25 10.96 -9.96 -4.85
C THR A 25 10.43 -10.64 -3.59
N GLU A 26 11.31 -10.79 -2.60
CA GLU A 26 10.92 -11.41 -1.33
C GLU A 26 9.90 -10.56 -0.59
N ALA A 27 10.08 -9.24 -0.61
CA ALA A 27 9.14 -8.33 0.01
C ALA A 27 7.76 -8.45 -0.63
N TYR A 28 7.73 -8.44 -1.96
CA TYR A 28 6.47 -8.58 -2.70
C TYR A 28 5.77 -9.88 -2.33
N THR A 29 6.51 -10.98 -2.25
CA THR A 29 5.95 -12.28 -1.90
C THR A 29 5.29 -12.25 -0.53
N CYS A 30 5.95 -11.64 0.46
CA CYS A 30 5.38 -11.51 1.80
C CYS A 30 4.11 -10.68 1.79
N TYR A 31 4.12 -9.56 1.10
CA TYR A 31 2.95 -8.68 1.02
C TYR A 31 1.79 -9.36 0.29
N ALA A 32 2.10 -10.12 -0.77
CA ALA A 32 1.06 -10.84 -1.51
C ALA A 32 0.37 -11.89 -0.65
N LYS A 33 1.15 -12.60 0.17
CA LYS A 33 0.58 -13.57 1.11
C LYS A 33 -0.27 -12.88 2.17
N ALA A 34 0.19 -11.73 2.66
CA ALA A 34 -0.59 -10.96 3.63
C ALA A 34 -1.90 -10.51 3.01
N LEU A 35 -1.88 -10.08 1.75
CA LEU A 35 -3.08 -9.65 1.04
C LEU A 35 -4.11 -10.76 0.98
N GLU A 36 -3.67 -11.96 0.61
CA GLU A 36 -4.55 -13.13 0.54
C GLU A 36 -5.23 -13.37 1.89
N TYR A 37 -4.44 -13.34 2.95
CA TYR A 37 -4.94 -13.52 4.31
C TYR A 37 -5.95 -12.43 4.69
N ASP A 38 -5.62 -11.17 4.37
CA ASP A 38 -6.47 -10.04 4.71
C ASP A 38 -7.82 -10.11 4.01
N ARG A 39 -7.83 -10.55 2.76
CA ARG A 39 -9.10 -10.69 2.03
C ARG A 39 -9.94 -11.82 2.60
N LEU A 40 -9.31 -12.89 3.08
CA LEU A 40 -10.02 -14.00 3.70
C LEU A 40 -10.64 -13.60 5.04
N THR A 41 -9.94 -12.81 5.83
CA THR A 41 -10.42 -12.40 7.16
C THR A 41 -11.34 -11.19 7.11
N GLY A 42 -11.27 -10.40 6.03
CA GLY A 42 -12.07 -9.19 5.90
C GLY A 42 -11.60 -8.04 6.79
N ASP A 43 -10.37 -8.09 7.28
CA ASP A 43 -9.83 -7.03 8.13
C ASP A 43 -9.43 -5.83 7.27
N GLN A 44 -10.28 -4.81 7.27
CA GLN A 44 -10.08 -3.64 6.40
C GLN A 44 -8.85 -2.83 6.77
N ARG A 45 -8.52 -2.74 8.05
CA ARG A 45 -7.34 -1.99 8.48
C ARG A 45 -6.06 -2.71 8.08
N ALA A 46 -6.04 -4.03 8.21
CA ALA A 46 -4.91 -4.83 7.73
C ALA A 46 -4.78 -4.70 6.22
N LEU A 47 -5.91 -4.71 5.52
CA LEU A 47 -5.94 -4.59 4.07
C LEU A 47 -5.33 -3.25 3.61
N VAL A 48 -5.65 -2.16 4.30
CA VAL A 48 -5.06 -0.85 4.01
C VAL A 48 -3.54 -0.90 4.13
N ALA A 49 -3.03 -1.48 5.22
CA ALA A 49 -1.58 -1.57 5.43
C ALA A 49 -0.90 -2.40 4.34
N THR A 50 -1.47 -3.54 4.03
CA THR A 50 -0.89 -4.46 3.04
C THR A 50 -0.92 -3.87 1.63
N LEU A 51 -2.04 -3.29 1.23
CA LEU A 51 -2.17 -2.68 -0.09
C LEU A 51 -1.26 -1.46 -0.23
N GLY A 52 -1.09 -0.70 0.86
CA GLY A 52 -0.14 0.41 0.85
C GLY A 52 1.29 -0.07 0.62
N ASN A 53 1.67 -1.14 1.29
CA ASN A 53 3.01 -1.73 1.10
C ASN A 53 3.18 -2.27 -0.33
N LEU A 54 2.14 -2.92 -0.86
CA LEU A 54 2.17 -3.39 -2.25
C LEU A 54 2.29 -2.22 -3.22
N GLY A 55 1.55 -1.14 -2.98
CA GLY A 55 1.68 0.06 -3.80
C GLY A 55 3.10 0.59 -3.79
N ASN A 56 3.71 0.65 -2.61
CA ASN A 56 5.08 1.15 -2.47
C ASN A 56 6.08 0.29 -3.23
N ILE A 57 5.98 -1.03 -3.10
CA ILE A 57 6.92 -1.93 -3.78
C ILE A 57 6.73 -1.89 -5.29
N CYS A 58 5.48 -1.77 -5.75
CA CYS A 58 5.20 -1.64 -7.18
C CYS A 58 5.76 -0.32 -7.71
N ALA A 59 5.64 0.76 -6.95
CA ALA A 59 6.15 2.07 -7.37
C ALA A 59 7.66 2.04 -7.55
N VAL A 60 8.40 1.50 -6.57
CA VAL A 60 9.87 1.44 -6.69
C VAL A 60 10.33 0.46 -7.75
N SER A 61 9.50 -0.52 -8.09
CA SER A 61 9.81 -1.52 -9.12
C SER A 61 9.41 -1.06 -10.51
N GLY A 62 8.87 0.15 -10.65
CA GLY A 62 8.46 0.68 -11.95
C GLY A 62 7.12 0.17 -12.44
N ARG A 63 6.36 -0.53 -11.61
CA ARG A 63 5.04 -1.04 -11.98
C ARG A 63 3.99 -0.01 -11.61
N ARG A 64 3.94 1.09 -12.37
CA ARG A 64 3.12 2.24 -12.04
C ARG A 64 1.63 1.95 -12.02
N ASP A 65 1.15 1.18 -13.00
CA ASP A 65 -0.28 0.87 -13.07
C ASP A 65 -0.72 0.02 -11.88
N ALA A 66 0.09 -0.96 -11.49
CA ALA A 66 -0.19 -1.78 -10.33
C ALA A 66 -0.15 -0.95 -9.04
N ALA A 67 0.84 -0.06 -8.92
CA ALA A 67 0.96 0.83 -7.77
C ALA A 67 -0.28 1.73 -7.66
N GLN A 68 -0.71 2.29 -8.77
CA GLN A 68 -1.90 3.14 -8.78
C GLN A 68 -3.14 2.37 -8.35
N ALA A 69 -3.33 1.17 -8.86
CA ALA A 69 -4.49 0.36 -8.50
C ALA A 69 -4.48 0.06 -7.00
N ASN A 70 -3.32 -0.28 -6.44
CA ASN A 70 -3.20 -0.57 -5.01
C ASN A 70 -3.48 0.67 -4.18
N TYR A 71 -2.91 1.81 -4.53
CA TYR A 71 -3.14 3.05 -3.79
C TYR A 71 -4.60 3.51 -3.88
N GLN A 72 -5.23 3.30 -5.03
CA GLN A 72 -6.64 3.67 -5.16
C GLN A 72 -7.54 2.82 -4.29
N GLU A 73 -7.26 1.55 -4.19
CA GLU A 73 -8.01 0.68 -3.28
C GLU A 73 -7.80 1.12 -1.82
N VAL A 74 -6.57 1.48 -1.46
CA VAL A 74 -6.27 2.03 -0.13
C VAL A 74 -7.11 3.28 0.12
N LEU A 75 -7.15 4.17 -0.85
CA LEU A 75 -7.89 5.43 -0.73
C LEU A 75 -9.37 5.18 -0.44
N GLU A 76 -9.98 4.26 -1.19
CA GLU A 76 -11.39 3.94 -1.00
C GLU A 76 -11.65 3.35 0.39
N LEU A 77 -10.78 2.47 0.85
CA LEU A 77 -10.90 1.89 2.18
C LEU A 77 -10.73 2.95 3.27
N GLN A 78 -9.77 3.85 3.09
CA GLN A 78 -9.54 4.93 4.05
C GLN A 78 -10.74 5.87 4.14
N LYS A 79 -11.40 6.12 3.02
CA LYS A 79 -12.63 6.93 3.00
C LYS A 79 -13.72 6.25 3.82
N VAL A 80 -13.90 4.94 3.63
CA VAL A 80 -14.87 4.18 4.40
C VAL A 80 -14.55 4.20 5.88
N LEU A 81 -13.26 4.10 6.23
CA LEU A 81 -12.82 4.09 7.62
C LEU A 81 -12.76 5.49 8.26
N GLY A 82 -12.90 6.53 7.45
CA GLY A 82 -12.82 7.91 7.95
C GLY A 82 -11.41 8.33 8.36
N ASP A 83 -10.40 7.74 7.75
CA ASP A 83 -9.00 8.01 8.07
C ASP A 83 -8.48 9.18 7.24
N GLU A 84 -8.74 10.40 7.69
CA GLU A 84 -8.38 11.61 6.93
C GLU A 84 -6.88 11.76 6.76
N LYS A 85 -6.10 11.45 7.79
CA LYS A 85 -4.65 11.52 7.70
C LYS A 85 -4.12 10.53 6.68
N GLY A 86 -4.64 9.30 6.71
CA GLY A 86 -4.26 8.27 5.74
C GLY A 86 -4.63 8.66 4.32
N ILE A 87 -5.81 9.26 4.15
CA ILE A 87 -6.25 9.74 2.84
C ILE A 87 -5.23 10.74 2.28
N GLY A 88 -4.80 11.70 3.10
CA GLY A 88 -3.81 12.68 2.67
C GLY A 88 -2.51 12.03 2.23
N THR A 89 -2.03 11.05 2.99
CA THR A 89 -0.80 10.32 2.64
C THR A 89 -0.96 9.58 1.32
N THR A 90 -2.10 8.92 1.12
CA THR A 90 -2.33 8.15 -0.10
C THR A 90 -2.45 9.05 -1.31
N LEU A 91 -3.11 10.19 -1.17
CA LEU A 91 -3.20 11.17 -2.26
C LEU A 91 -1.82 11.67 -2.65
N ALA A 92 -0.95 11.92 -1.67
CA ALA A 92 0.43 12.33 -1.95
C ALA A 92 1.18 11.21 -2.70
N ASN A 93 0.98 9.97 -2.30
CA ASN A 93 1.62 8.83 -2.99
C ASN A 93 1.15 8.73 -4.45
N LEU A 94 -0.15 8.91 -4.67
CA LEU A 94 -0.70 8.90 -6.03
C LEU A 94 -0.15 10.06 -6.85
N GLY A 95 -0.05 11.24 -6.24
CA GLY A 95 0.54 12.40 -6.91
C GLY A 95 1.99 12.17 -7.28
N ASN A 96 2.77 11.64 -6.35
CA ASN A 96 4.19 11.34 -6.59
C ASN A 96 4.35 10.33 -7.72
N LEU A 97 3.49 9.32 -7.75
CA LEU A 97 3.54 8.30 -8.78
C LEU A 97 3.32 8.90 -10.17
N ARG A 98 2.38 9.83 -10.30
CA ARG A 98 2.09 10.47 -11.58
C ARG A 98 3.16 11.49 -11.95
N ALA A 99 3.72 12.19 -10.98
CA ALA A 99 4.84 13.10 -11.20
C ALA A 99 6.05 12.34 -11.74
N ASP A 100 6.36 11.19 -11.15
CA ASP A 100 7.48 10.35 -11.60
C ASP A 100 7.28 9.86 -13.03
N ALA A 101 6.04 9.72 -13.46
CA ALA A 101 5.71 9.34 -14.83
C ALA A 101 5.66 10.54 -15.77
N GLY A 102 5.93 11.76 -15.28
CA GLY A 102 5.87 12.97 -16.09
C GLY A 102 4.47 13.54 -16.25
N GLU A 103 3.50 13.04 -15.51
CA GLU A 103 2.11 13.46 -15.63
C GLU A 103 1.76 14.50 -14.57
N TRP A 104 2.41 15.66 -14.67
CA TRP A 104 2.30 16.70 -13.65
C TRP A 104 0.88 17.21 -13.45
N GLY A 105 0.07 17.23 -14.51
CA GLY A 105 -1.33 17.66 -14.38
C GLY A 105 -2.12 16.76 -13.47
N ARG A 106 -1.95 15.45 -13.60
CA ARG A 106 -2.62 14.47 -12.74
C ARG A 106 -2.06 14.51 -11.32
N ALA A 107 -0.75 14.67 -11.19
CA ALA A 107 -0.11 14.78 -9.89
C ALA A 107 -0.69 15.95 -9.12
N ARG A 108 -0.83 17.10 -9.78
CA ARG A 108 -1.38 18.28 -9.15
C ARG A 108 -2.81 18.05 -8.68
N ALA A 109 -3.61 17.35 -9.48
CA ALA A 109 -4.99 17.07 -9.11
C ALA A 109 -5.08 16.24 -7.84
N TYR A 110 -4.22 15.24 -7.70
CA TYR A 110 -4.17 14.43 -6.47
C TYR A 110 -3.74 15.25 -5.26
N TYR A 111 -2.72 16.08 -5.42
CA TYR A 111 -2.22 16.90 -4.29
C TYR A 111 -3.28 17.88 -3.77
N LEU A 112 -4.15 18.34 -4.65
CA LEU A 112 -5.17 19.33 -4.29
C LEU A 112 -6.48 18.69 -3.83
N GLU A 113 -6.66 17.42 -4.03
CA GLU A 113 -7.86 16.72 -3.58
C GLU A 113 -7.87 16.58 -2.07
#